data_3231faf87a9761ee79475968e49dd75f
#
_entry.id   3231faf87a9761ee79475968e49dd75f
#
_cell.length_a   1.000
_cell.length_b   1.000
_cell.length_c   1.000
_cell.angle_alpha   90.00
_cell.angle_beta   90.00
_cell.angle_gamma   90.00
#
_symmetry.space_group_name_H-M   'P 1'
#
loop_
_entity.id
_entity.type
_entity.pdbx_description
1 polymer ?
#
loop_
_entity_poly.entity_id
_entity_poly.type
_entity_poly.pdbx_seq_one_letter_code
_entity_poly.pdbx_strand_id
1 'polypeptide(L)'
;ERNDVFCTGVEHKMGAHGSATCAMSFGDNENCTGYLLGERGRGMNIMFQMLNETRLEVGIMALGGSSAALQYAVDYARTRLQGVHFSKMFEAAAPKVPIIEHPDVTRMLMGMKALVEAERMLSYYAAMQIDLSKLLEGEASREARSIVDILIPLIKAGNSENAWQITAEAIQVHGGYGYCSDYPVEQLAVDCKVLSIVEGTNGIQSLDLVMRKILLNADRKNYKVLKSRIEQTIENASGIVDDVYRNMLLEGLQQMDSILDTMKKHMDEGRYHTLLLNVDPLRRAFFDLMLAWMHLWCLTLARPKLSALTAGAKGEALTEVLARDAEAAFYYGKVCASEFWLATEFPKYFGKMEGISLGETVDFLPGNAVFSSHPCA
;
A
#
# COMPACT_ATOMS: atom_id res chain seq x y z
N GLU A 1 -33.46 27.31 -16.18
CA GLU A 1 -34.35 26.67 -15.18
C GLU A 1 -33.54 25.69 -14.33
N ARG A 2 -33.86 25.61 -13.01
CA ARG A 2 -33.26 24.65 -12.13
C ARG A 2 -33.94 23.30 -12.31
N ASN A 3 -33.19 22.23 -12.46
CA ASN A 3 -33.73 20.87 -12.52
C ASN A 3 -34.31 20.45 -11.15
N ASP A 4 -35.30 19.59 -11.18
CA ASP A 4 -35.98 19.08 -9.97
C ASP A 4 -35.11 18.01 -9.29
N VAL A 5 -34.01 18.48 -8.68
CA VAL A 5 -32.99 17.68 -7.94
C VAL A 5 -32.65 18.40 -6.65
N PHE A 6 -32.82 17.71 -5.54
CA PHE A 6 -32.62 18.26 -4.20
C PHE A 6 -31.70 17.38 -3.35
N CYS A 7 -30.87 18.03 -2.53
CA CYS A 7 -30.19 17.37 -1.42
C CYS A 7 -31.15 17.34 -0.22
N THR A 8 -31.56 16.16 0.21
CA THR A 8 -32.48 15.95 1.32
C THR A 8 -31.78 15.69 2.65
N GLY A 9 -30.49 15.42 2.64
CA GLY A 9 -29.69 15.21 3.82
C GLY A 9 -28.20 15.12 3.53
N VAL A 10 -27.39 15.41 4.55
CA VAL A 10 -25.94 15.27 4.52
C VAL A 10 -25.51 14.34 5.63
N GLU A 11 -24.69 13.35 5.33
CA GLU A 11 -24.21 12.36 6.29
C GLU A 11 -23.20 12.96 7.28
N HIS A 12 -23.35 12.65 8.56
CA HIS A 12 -22.34 12.89 9.58
C HIS A 12 -21.29 11.80 9.53
N LYS A 13 -20.05 12.15 9.20
CA LYS A 13 -18.96 11.20 8.96
C LYS A 13 -17.87 11.31 10.02
N MET A 14 -17.05 10.26 10.16
CA MET A 14 -15.87 10.22 11.00
C MET A 14 -14.82 11.26 10.60
N GLY A 15 -14.61 11.43 9.30
CA GLY A 15 -13.66 12.35 8.69
C GLY A 15 -14.10 12.75 7.29
N ALA A 16 -13.19 13.33 6.50
CA ALA A 16 -13.44 13.87 5.16
C ALA A 16 -14.63 14.85 5.14
N HIS A 17 -14.70 15.73 6.16
CA HIS A 17 -15.82 16.65 6.35
C HIS A 17 -15.97 17.67 5.22
N GLY A 18 -14.89 18.00 4.51
CA GLY A 18 -14.89 18.88 3.34
C GLY A 18 -15.57 18.29 2.09
N SER A 19 -15.83 16.97 2.07
CA SER A 19 -16.50 16.26 0.98
C SER A 19 -17.87 15.79 1.45
N ALA A 20 -18.95 16.48 1.11
CA ALA A 20 -20.30 16.13 1.51
C ALA A 20 -20.76 14.81 0.88
N THR A 21 -21.30 13.90 1.70
CA THR A 21 -22.04 12.72 1.28
C THR A 21 -23.52 13.02 1.43
N CYS A 22 -24.26 13.06 0.33
CA CYS A 22 -25.60 13.58 0.30
C CYS A 22 -26.63 12.50 -0.06
N ALA A 23 -27.79 12.53 0.62
CA ALA A 23 -29.00 11.91 0.12
C ALA A 23 -29.62 12.84 -0.92
N MET A 24 -29.92 12.32 -2.12
CA MET A 24 -30.44 13.11 -3.23
C MET A 24 -31.82 12.61 -3.63
N SER A 25 -32.73 13.54 -3.86
CA SER A 25 -34.07 13.27 -4.42
C SER A 25 -34.18 13.85 -5.83
N PHE A 26 -34.84 13.12 -6.70
CA PHE A 26 -35.04 13.47 -8.10
C PHE A 26 -36.55 13.42 -8.45
N GLY A 27 -37.10 14.50 -8.95
CA GLY A 27 -38.45 14.55 -9.49
C GLY A 27 -39.55 14.66 -8.43
N ASP A 28 -39.29 15.26 -7.26
CA ASP A 28 -40.30 15.48 -6.23
C ASP A 28 -41.47 16.34 -6.67
N ASN A 29 -41.27 17.20 -7.71
CA ASN A 29 -42.28 18.04 -8.34
C ASN A 29 -42.60 17.60 -9.77
N GLU A 30 -42.30 16.36 -10.14
CA GLU A 30 -42.54 15.77 -11.47
C GLU A 30 -41.90 16.54 -12.63
N ASN A 31 -40.81 17.29 -12.37
CA ASN A 31 -40.13 18.16 -13.36
C ASN A 31 -38.60 17.87 -13.41
N CYS A 32 -38.20 16.60 -13.31
CA CYS A 32 -36.83 16.21 -13.46
C CYS A 32 -36.50 15.72 -14.86
N THR A 33 -35.59 16.41 -15.54
CA THR A 33 -35.10 16.01 -16.87
C THR A 33 -33.72 15.31 -16.72
N GLY A 34 -33.64 14.11 -17.26
CA GLY A 34 -32.38 13.34 -17.33
C GLY A 34 -32.05 12.94 -18.76
N TYR A 35 -30.74 12.78 -19.04
CA TYR A 35 -30.25 12.33 -20.35
C TYR A 35 -29.56 10.98 -20.20
N LEU A 36 -29.86 10.04 -21.10
CA LEU A 36 -29.21 8.74 -21.13
C LEU A 36 -27.76 8.91 -21.59
N LEU A 37 -26.80 8.47 -20.74
CA LEU A 37 -25.40 8.39 -21.11
C LEU A 37 -25.12 7.01 -21.72
N GLY A 38 -24.78 6.97 -23.02
CA GLY A 38 -24.52 5.73 -23.75
C GLY A 38 -25.77 4.92 -24.07
N GLU A 39 -25.66 3.60 -24.06
CA GLU A 39 -26.72 2.67 -24.40
C GLU A 39 -27.52 2.20 -23.18
N ARG A 40 -28.82 1.99 -23.34
CA ARG A 40 -29.71 1.48 -22.30
C ARG A 40 -29.23 0.10 -21.83
N GLY A 41 -29.10 -0.10 -20.51
CA GLY A 41 -28.62 -1.35 -19.91
C GLY A 41 -27.09 -1.52 -19.91
N ARG A 42 -26.32 -0.55 -20.41
CA ARG A 42 -24.83 -0.59 -20.46
C ARG A 42 -24.13 0.26 -19.40
N GLY A 43 -24.85 0.83 -18.46
CA GLY A 43 -24.31 1.76 -17.46
C GLY A 43 -23.12 1.20 -16.67
N MET A 44 -23.12 -0.09 -16.31
CA MET A 44 -21.99 -0.73 -15.62
C MET A 44 -20.70 -0.67 -16.44
N ASN A 45 -20.73 -0.87 -17.74
CA ASN A 45 -19.55 -0.81 -18.59
C ASN A 45 -18.94 0.60 -18.62
N ILE A 46 -19.79 1.63 -18.66
CA ILE A 46 -19.38 3.05 -18.64
C ILE A 46 -18.77 3.39 -17.26
N MET A 47 -19.45 2.97 -16.18
CA MET A 47 -18.97 3.17 -14.83
C MET A 47 -17.58 2.56 -14.61
N PHE A 48 -17.33 1.33 -15.10
CA PHE A 48 -16.02 0.68 -14.94
C PHE A 48 -14.89 1.39 -15.68
N GLN A 49 -15.15 2.12 -16.76
CA GLN A 49 -14.13 2.94 -17.42
C GLN A 49 -13.62 4.05 -16.48
N MET A 50 -14.50 4.71 -15.78
CA MET A 50 -14.16 5.73 -14.78
C MET A 50 -13.51 5.11 -13.53
N LEU A 51 -14.07 4.02 -13.00
CA LEU A 51 -13.64 3.43 -11.72
C LEU A 51 -12.18 2.96 -11.71
N ASN A 52 -11.63 2.54 -12.84
CA ASN A 52 -10.22 2.12 -12.88
C ASN A 52 -9.26 3.30 -12.65
N GLU A 53 -9.58 4.48 -13.19
CA GLU A 53 -8.78 5.69 -12.93
C GLU A 53 -8.97 6.18 -11.50
N THR A 54 -10.22 6.29 -11.03
CA THR A 54 -10.54 6.70 -9.66
C THR A 54 -9.91 5.80 -8.58
N ARG A 55 -9.81 4.50 -8.83
CA ARG A 55 -9.13 3.58 -7.88
C ARG A 55 -7.66 3.89 -7.69
N LEU A 56 -6.94 4.24 -8.76
CA LEU A 56 -5.54 4.69 -8.63
C LEU A 56 -5.48 6.00 -7.86
N GLU A 57 -6.38 6.95 -8.14
CA GLU A 57 -6.48 8.23 -7.43
C GLU A 57 -6.69 8.02 -5.92
N VAL A 58 -7.60 7.12 -5.52
CA VAL A 58 -7.79 6.76 -4.10
C VAL A 58 -6.50 6.22 -3.47
N GLY A 59 -5.76 5.37 -4.18
CA GLY A 59 -4.46 4.90 -3.74
C GLY A 59 -3.43 6.03 -3.58
N ILE A 60 -3.45 7.01 -4.49
CA ILE A 60 -2.57 8.19 -4.42
C ILE A 60 -3.00 9.15 -3.29
N MET A 61 -4.31 9.33 -3.06
CA MET A 61 -4.80 10.10 -1.90
C MET A 61 -4.31 9.49 -0.58
N ALA A 62 -4.38 8.17 -0.45
CA ALA A 62 -3.87 7.44 0.71
C ALA A 62 -2.36 7.65 0.90
N LEU A 63 -1.58 7.56 -0.18
CA LEU A 63 -0.14 7.86 -0.18
C LEU A 63 0.14 9.32 0.21
N GLY A 64 -0.68 10.27 -0.25
CA GLY A 64 -0.58 11.68 0.13
C GLY A 64 -0.73 11.89 1.63
N GLY A 65 -1.78 11.31 2.23
CA GLY A 65 -2.01 11.32 3.68
C GLY A 65 -0.87 10.65 4.46
N SER A 66 -0.41 9.50 4.00
CA SER A 66 0.75 8.78 4.57
C SER A 66 2.03 9.62 4.54
N SER A 67 2.29 10.29 3.41
CA SER A 67 3.45 11.16 3.24
C SER A 67 3.41 12.37 4.18
N ALA A 68 2.25 13.00 4.34
CA ALA A 68 2.05 14.11 5.27
C ALA A 68 2.25 13.65 6.73
N ALA A 69 1.65 12.52 7.12
CA ALA A 69 1.79 11.96 8.46
C ALA A 69 3.25 11.66 8.81
N LEU A 70 4.02 11.07 7.88
CA LEU A 70 5.45 10.84 8.05
C LEU A 70 6.21 12.15 8.28
N GLN A 71 5.94 13.20 7.48
CA GLN A 71 6.63 14.49 7.62
C GLN A 71 6.34 15.12 8.98
N TYR A 72 5.08 15.17 9.41
CA TYR A 72 4.73 15.69 10.75
C TYR A 72 5.40 14.88 11.87
N ALA A 73 5.44 13.55 11.76
CA ALA A 73 6.09 12.71 12.75
C ALA A 73 7.59 12.95 12.83
N VAL A 74 8.28 13.10 11.68
CA VAL A 74 9.72 13.42 11.62
C VAL A 74 10.01 14.79 12.21
N ASP A 75 9.25 15.82 11.86
CA ASP A 75 9.47 17.18 12.36
C ASP A 75 9.22 17.28 13.87
N TYR A 76 8.17 16.62 14.37
CA TYR A 76 7.93 16.51 15.80
C TYR A 76 9.07 15.77 16.50
N ALA A 77 9.51 14.63 15.97
CA ALA A 77 10.58 13.83 16.58
C ALA A 77 11.94 14.55 16.63
N ARG A 78 12.22 15.45 15.69
CA ARG A 78 13.43 16.30 15.67
C ARG A 78 13.43 17.38 16.73
N THR A 79 12.27 17.87 17.13
CA THR A 79 12.13 19.02 18.02
C THR A 79 11.73 18.66 19.45
N ARG A 80 11.03 17.55 19.63
CA ARG A 80 10.55 17.09 20.93
C ARG A 80 11.68 16.51 21.77
N LEU A 81 12.00 17.16 22.88
CA LEU A 81 12.99 16.67 23.85
C LEU A 81 12.33 15.79 24.91
N GLN A 82 12.79 14.54 25.04
CA GLN A 82 12.33 13.61 26.09
C GLN A 82 13.37 12.51 26.32
N GLY A 83 13.60 12.17 27.58
CA GLY A 83 14.59 11.15 27.95
C GLY A 83 16.03 11.57 27.66
N VAL A 84 16.96 10.67 27.96
CA VAL A 84 18.39 10.83 27.70
C VAL A 84 18.82 9.88 26.59
N HIS A 85 19.89 10.17 25.89
CA HIS A 85 20.43 9.27 24.89
C HIS A 85 20.75 7.90 25.51
N PHE A 86 20.44 6.80 24.82
CA PHE A 86 20.58 5.43 25.35
C PHE A 86 22.01 5.11 25.83
N SER A 87 23.05 5.68 25.23
CA SER A 87 24.44 5.51 25.67
C SER A 87 24.73 6.16 27.02
N LYS A 88 23.86 7.07 27.48
CA LYS A 88 23.99 7.82 28.74
C LYS A 88 22.89 7.50 29.75
N MET A 89 22.18 6.40 29.58
CA MET A 89 21.00 6.04 30.38
C MET A 89 21.29 5.88 31.89
N PHE A 90 22.56 5.68 32.25
CA PHE A 90 22.99 5.55 33.65
C PHE A 90 23.67 6.84 34.22
N GLU A 91 23.73 7.91 33.43
CA GLU A 91 24.29 9.18 33.87
C GLU A 91 23.17 10.07 34.46
N ALA A 92 23.20 10.34 35.75
CA ALA A 92 22.15 11.06 36.47
C ALA A 92 21.88 12.49 35.95
N ALA A 93 22.86 13.15 35.36
CA ALA A 93 22.78 14.54 34.86
C ALA A 93 22.84 14.64 33.33
N ALA A 94 22.62 13.55 32.59
CA ALA A 94 22.63 13.58 31.13
C ALA A 94 21.52 14.50 30.58
N PRO A 95 21.78 15.31 29.55
CA PRO A 95 20.79 16.18 28.95
C PRO A 95 19.72 15.37 28.21
N LYS A 96 18.50 15.93 28.12
CA LYS A 96 17.44 15.39 27.27
C LYS A 96 17.83 15.54 25.80
N VAL A 97 17.42 14.57 24.98
CA VAL A 97 17.67 14.55 23.54
C VAL A 97 16.36 14.63 22.75
N PRO A 98 16.41 15.04 21.47
CA PRO A 98 15.29 14.86 20.55
C PRO A 98 14.86 13.39 20.49
N ILE A 99 13.56 13.13 20.47
CA ILE A 99 13.07 11.74 20.49
C ILE A 99 13.45 10.93 19.25
N ILE A 100 13.84 11.58 18.16
CA ILE A 100 14.36 10.91 16.98
C ILE A 100 15.65 10.11 17.26
N GLU A 101 16.37 10.43 18.34
CA GLU A 101 17.57 9.73 18.76
C GLU A 101 17.28 8.41 19.52
N HIS A 102 16.00 8.16 19.86
CA HIS A 102 15.60 6.92 20.52
C HIS A 102 15.40 5.80 19.49
N PRO A 103 16.00 4.62 19.67
CA PRO A 103 15.97 3.54 18.68
C PRO A 103 14.55 3.11 18.27
N ASP A 104 13.59 3.08 19.19
CA ASP A 104 12.20 2.72 18.87
C ASP A 104 11.49 3.77 18.03
N VAL A 105 11.70 5.05 18.31
CA VAL A 105 11.18 6.15 17.48
C VAL A 105 11.80 6.10 16.08
N THR A 106 13.13 5.87 15.99
CA THR A 106 13.81 5.70 14.70
C THR A 106 13.23 4.52 13.92
N ARG A 107 12.94 3.39 14.57
CA ARG A 107 12.31 2.22 13.95
C ARG A 107 10.92 2.56 13.38
N MET A 108 10.06 3.25 14.15
CA MET A 108 8.74 3.69 13.69
C MET A 108 8.86 4.61 12.48
N LEU A 109 9.71 5.64 12.54
CA LEU A 109 9.94 6.57 11.43
C LEU A 109 10.49 5.86 10.20
N MET A 110 11.41 4.90 10.37
CA MET A 110 11.98 4.14 9.26
C MET A 110 10.95 3.22 8.60
N GLY A 111 10.08 2.59 9.39
CA GLY A 111 8.96 1.78 8.88
C GLY A 111 7.99 2.61 8.04
N MET A 112 7.56 3.77 8.56
CA MET A 112 6.72 4.70 7.80
C MET A 112 7.41 5.19 6.52
N LYS A 113 8.69 5.55 6.59
CA LYS A 113 9.48 6.00 5.43
C LYS A 113 9.57 4.93 4.36
N ALA A 114 9.87 3.70 4.73
CA ALA A 114 9.98 2.59 3.79
C ALA A 114 8.65 2.34 3.06
N LEU A 115 7.53 2.28 3.78
CA LEU A 115 6.20 2.15 3.20
C LEU A 115 5.91 3.27 2.20
N VAL A 116 6.00 4.53 2.63
CA VAL A 116 5.70 5.71 1.79
C VAL A 116 6.55 5.75 0.53
N GLU A 117 7.83 5.37 0.61
CA GLU A 117 8.72 5.39 -0.54
C GLU A 117 8.41 4.28 -1.55
N ALA A 118 8.16 3.06 -1.09
CA ALA A 118 7.81 1.95 -1.98
C ALA A 118 6.43 2.14 -2.63
N GLU A 119 5.44 2.59 -1.87
CA GLU A 119 4.10 2.93 -2.38
C GLU A 119 4.15 4.03 -3.44
N ARG A 120 5.00 5.04 -3.26
CA ARG A 120 5.19 6.11 -4.24
C ARG A 120 5.80 5.57 -5.52
N MET A 121 6.84 4.74 -5.43
CA MET A 121 7.47 4.12 -6.59
C MET A 121 6.47 3.23 -7.35
N LEU A 122 5.72 2.41 -6.63
CA LEU A 122 4.71 1.52 -7.22
C LEU A 122 3.57 2.28 -7.89
N SER A 123 3.10 3.36 -7.25
CA SER A 123 2.02 4.21 -7.78
C SER A 123 2.45 4.94 -9.05
N TYR A 124 3.66 5.48 -9.10
CA TYR A 124 4.20 6.13 -10.30
C TYR A 124 4.50 5.13 -11.42
N TYR A 125 4.97 3.94 -11.07
CA TYR A 125 5.15 2.87 -12.05
C TYR A 125 3.80 2.46 -12.68
N ALA A 126 2.74 2.33 -11.89
CA ALA A 126 1.41 2.03 -12.41
C ALA A 126 0.87 3.16 -13.29
N ALA A 127 1.04 4.42 -12.90
CA ALA A 127 0.64 5.58 -13.72
C ALA A 127 1.38 5.59 -15.07
N MET A 128 2.70 5.34 -15.06
CA MET A 128 3.47 5.20 -16.28
C MET A 128 2.95 4.06 -17.18
N GLN A 129 2.58 2.91 -16.59
CA GLN A 129 2.01 1.79 -17.36
C GLN A 129 0.64 2.14 -17.97
N ILE A 130 -0.17 2.97 -17.30
CA ILE A 130 -1.42 3.49 -17.88
C ILE A 130 -1.12 4.33 -19.14
N ASP A 131 -0.16 5.24 -19.07
CA ASP A 131 0.23 6.05 -20.23
C ASP A 131 0.78 5.17 -21.37
N LEU A 132 1.69 4.25 -21.06
CA LEU A 132 2.23 3.31 -22.04
C LEU A 132 1.14 2.44 -22.68
N SER A 133 0.13 2.04 -21.93
CA SER A 133 -1.02 1.28 -22.46
C SER A 133 -1.85 2.04 -23.50
N LYS A 134 -1.84 3.38 -23.43
CA LYS A 134 -2.55 4.29 -24.35
C LYS A 134 -1.66 4.74 -25.52
N LEU A 135 -0.36 4.89 -25.28
CA LEU A 135 0.59 5.45 -26.25
C LEU A 135 1.22 4.39 -27.18
N LEU A 136 1.38 3.16 -26.67
CA LEU A 136 1.98 2.06 -27.43
C LEU A 136 0.92 1.26 -28.18
N GLU A 137 1.37 0.48 -29.15
CA GLU A 137 0.52 -0.43 -29.93
C GLU A 137 0.98 -1.90 -29.80
N GLY A 138 0.18 -2.82 -30.29
CA GLY A 138 0.54 -4.24 -30.39
C GLY A 138 0.72 -4.92 -29.04
N GLU A 139 1.78 -5.71 -28.90
CA GLU A 139 2.04 -6.50 -27.67
C GLU A 139 2.48 -5.61 -26.52
N ALA A 140 3.27 -4.58 -26.75
CA ALA A 140 3.73 -3.66 -25.70
C ALA A 140 2.55 -2.94 -24.98
N SER A 141 1.53 -2.50 -25.72
CA SER A 141 0.31 -1.95 -25.14
C SER A 141 -0.44 -2.99 -24.31
N ARG A 142 -0.52 -4.25 -24.78
CA ARG A 142 -1.18 -5.35 -24.07
C ARG A 142 -0.46 -5.71 -22.78
N GLU A 143 0.87 -5.75 -22.79
CA GLU A 143 1.68 -5.98 -21.58
C GLU A 143 1.47 -4.88 -20.52
N ALA A 144 1.52 -3.62 -20.96
CA ALA A 144 1.26 -2.49 -20.07
C ALA A 144 -0.13 -2.58 -19.41
N ARG A 145 -1.18 -2.93 -20.19
CA ARG A 145 -2.53 -3.17 -19.66
C ARG A 145 -2.58 -4.33 -18.66
N SER A 146 -1.86 -5.42 -18.94
CA SER A 146 -1.79 -6.57 -18.03
C SER A 146 -1.20 -6.18 -16.68
N ILE A 147 -0.16 -5.34 -16.67
CA ILE A 147 0.47 -4.81 -15.45
C ILE A 147 -0.51 -3.89 -14.70
N VAL A 148 -1.15 -2.95 -15.40
CA VAL A 148 -2.16 -2.04 -14.82
C VAL A 148 -3.29 -2.82 -14.16
N ASP A 149 -3.78 -3.86 -14.82
CA ASP A 149 -4.85 -4.71 -14.32
C ASP A 149 -4.54 -5.34 -12.95
N ILE A 150 -3.29 -5.73 -12.71
CA ILE A 150 -2.84 -6.27 -11.41
C ILE A 150 -2.58 -5.15 -10.40
N LEU A 151 -1.92 -4.07 -10.82
CA LEU A 151 -1.43 -3.07 -9.87
C LEU A 151 -2.53 -2.16 -9.30
N ILE A 152 -3.56 -1.81 -10.08
CA ILE A 152 -4.63 -0.92 -9.60
C ILE A 152 -5.31 -1.43 -8.31
N PRO A 153 -5.86 -2.66 -8.25
CA PRO A 153 -6.48 -3.15 -7.04
C PRO A 153 -5.49 -3.32 -5.88
N LEU A 154 -4.22 -3.66 -6.17
CA LEU A 154 -3.16 -3.74 -5.15
C LEU A 154 -2.87 -2.38 -4.54
N ILE A 155 -2.67 -1.35 -5.37
CA ILE A 155 -2.35 0.01 -4.92
C ILE A 155 -3.52 0.62 -4.15
N LYS A 156 -4.75 0.52 -4.69
CA LYS A 156 -5.94 1.04 -4.01
C LYS A 156 -6.09 0.45 -2.62
N ALA A 157 -6.03 -0.87 -2.51
CA ALA A 157 -6.25 -1.56 -1.25
C ALA A 157 -5.02 -1.44 -0.33
N GLY A 158 -3.82 -1.66 -0.83
CA GLY A 158 -2.59 -1.65 -0.05
C GLY A 158 -2.28 -0.27 0.53
N ASN A 159 -2.22 0.77 -0.32
CA ASN A 159 -1.94 2.12 0.15
C ASN A 159 -2.99 2.60 1.17
N SER A 160 -4.30 2.29 0.95
CA SER A 160 -5.35 2.71 1.88
C SER A 160 -5.30 1.98 3.24
N GLU A 161 -4.83 0.74 3.30
CA GLU A 161 -4.58 0.03 4.55
C GLU A 161 -3.35 0.55 5.27
N ASN A 162 -2.25 0.73 4.54
CA ASN A 162 -1.02 1.25 5.11
C ASN A 162 -1.16 2.71 5.57
N ALA A 163 -2.01 3.53 4.92
CA ALA A 163 -2.30 4.88 5.39
C ALA A 163 -2.86 4.88 6.82
N TRP A 164 -3.73 3.92 7.15
CA TRP A 164 -4.23 3.77 8.51
C TRP A 164 -3.12 3.39 9.50
N GLN A 165 -2.21 2.50 9.12
CA GLN A 165 -1.07 2.11 9.96
C GLN A 165 -0.08 3.28 10.14
N ILE A 166 0.26 3.97 9.05
CA ILE A 166 1.21 5.08 9.06
C ILE A 166 0.68 6.25 9.89
N THR A 167 -0.60 6.59 9.77
CA THR A 167 -1.22 7.65 10.58
C THR A 167 -1.30 7.28 12.05
N ALA A 168 -1.58 6.02 12.37
CA ALA A 168 -1.55 5.51 13.74
C ALA A 168 -0.14 5.57 14.35
N GLU A 169 0.90 5.18 13.60
CA GLU A 169 2.29 5.32 14.05
C GLU A 169 2.70 6.80 14.20
N ALA A 170 2.22 7.69 13.34
CA ALA A 170 2.47 9.13 13.47
C ALA A 170 1.85 9.69 14.75
N ILE A 171 0.63 9.28 15.12
CA ILE A 171 0.01 9.61 16.40
C ILE A 171 0.87 9.07 17.55
N GLN A 172 1.34 7.83 17.44
CA GLN A 172 2.20 7.21 18.46
C GLN A 172 3.50 7.98 18.67
N VAL A 173 4.17 8.43 17.60
CA VAL A 173 5.38 9.28 17.68
C VAL A 173 5.12 10.59 18.41
N HIS A 174 3.95 11.21 18.22
CA HIS A 174 3.56 12.44 18.93
C HIS A 174 3.19 12.16 20.40
N GLY A 175 2.94 10.90 20.79
CA GLY A 175 2.48 10.54 22.12
C GLY A 175 1.13 11.17 22.44
N GLY A 176 0.92 11.64 23.69
CA GLY A 176 -0.36 12.25 24.10
C GLY A 176 -0.80 13.45 23.24
N TYR A 177 0.14 14.20 22.70
CA TYR A 177 -0.18 15.32 21.79
C TYR A 177 -0.75 14.85 20.44
N GLY A 178 -0.38 13.66 19.96
CA GLY A 178 -0.96 13.09 18.74
C GLY A 178 -2.44 12.74 18.84
N TYR A 179 -2.96 12.66 20.07
CA TYR A 179 -4.38 12.41 20.36
C TYR A 179 -5.18 13.71 20.51
N CYS A 180 -4.53 14.87 20.39
CA CYS A 180 -5.15 16.18 20.49
C CYS A 180 -5.40 16.76 19.10
N SER A 181 -6.58 17.33 18.89
CA SER A 181 -6.99 17.91 17.58
C SER A 181 -6.18 19.17 17.19
N ASP A 182 -5.31 19.67 18.07
CA ASP A 182 -4.35 20.73 17.75
C ASP A 182 -3.22 20.27 16.81
N TYR A 183 -3.04 18.95 16.65
CA TYR A 183 -2.02 18.34 15.82
C TYR A 183 -2.64 17.65 14.60
N PRO A 184 -2.12 17.90 13.39
CA PRO A 184 -2.79 17.43 12.16
C PRO A 184 -2.80 15.91 11.96
N VAL A 185 -2.01 15.15 12.73
CA VAL A 185 -1.93 13.69 12.58
C VAL A 185 -3.23 12.98 12.98
N GLU A 186 -4.00 13.52 13.92
CA GLU A 186 -5.33 13.03 14.29
C GLU A 186 -6.28 13.13 13.09
N GLN A 187 -6.38 14.31 12.46
CA GLN A 187 -7.25 14.53 11.31
C GLN A 187 -6.87 13.64 10.13
N LEU A 188 -5.56 13.47 9.86
CA LEU A 188 -5.10 12.55 8.81
C LEU A 188 -5.55 11.12 9.04
N ALA A 189 -5.56 10.66 10.30
CA ALA A 189 -6.00 9.30 10.64
C ALA A 189 -7.50 9.11 10.36
N VAL A 190 -8.36 10.03 10.82
CA VAL A 190 -9.81 9.90 10.60
C VAL A 190 -10.19 10.05 9.14
N ASP A 191 -9.49 10.91 8.38
CA ASP A 191 -9.75 11.13 6.96
C ASP A 191 -9.33 9.95 6.09
N CYS A 192 -8.21 9.29 6.39
CA CYS A 192 -7.71 8.20 5.55
C CYS A 192 -8.56 6.93 5.66
N LYS A 193 -9.32 6.74 6.75
CA LYS A 193 -10.08 5.49 6.97
C LYS A 193 -11.10 5.20 5.87
N VAL A 194 -11.76 6.21 5.35
CA VAL A 194 -12.76 6.05 4.29
C VAL A 194 -12.17 5.47 3.00
N LEU A 195 -10.87 5.69 2.74
CA LEU A 195 -10.19 5.25 1.51
C LEU A 195 -10.14 3.72 1.36
N SER A 196 -10.25 2.97 2.46
CA SER A 196 -10.38 1.50 2.41
C SER A 196 -11.81 1.01 2.09
N ILE A 197 -12.78 1.92 2.03
CA ILE A 197 -14.21 1.62 1.88
C ILE A 197 -14.74 2.10 0.52
N VAL A 198 -14.43 3.35 0.13
CA VAL A 198 -14.92 3.97 -1.11
C VAL A 198 -14.33 3.32 -2.36
N GLU A 199 -14.99 3.52 -3.51
CA GLU A 199 -14.62 3.03 -4.85
C GLU A 199 -14.44 1.49 -4.89
N GLY A 200 -15.26 0.80 -4.12
CA GLY A 200 -15.17 -0.62 -3.84
C GLY A 200 -14.25 -0.91 -2.66
N THR A 201 -14.81 -1.58 -1.66
CA THR A 201 -14.07 -1.96 -0.45
C THR A 201 -12.81 -2.76 -0.79
N ASN A 202 -11.84 -2.78 0.12
CA ASN A 202 -10.62 -3.55 -0.11
C ASN A 202 -10.90 -5.05 -0.34
N GLY A 203 -11.94 -5.62 0.29
CA GLY A 203 -12.39 -6.98 -0.01
C GLY A 203 -12.84 -7.16 -1.47
N ILE A 204 -13.53 -6.16 -2.05
CA ILE A 204 -13.90 -6.16 -3.48
C ILE A 204 -12.65 -6.06 -4.37
N GLN A 205 -11.65 -5.27 -3.98
CA GLN A 205 -10.37 -5.22 -4.70
C GLN A 205 -9.65 -6.57 -4.67
N SER A 206 -9.68 -7.26 -3.53
CA SER A 206 -9.09 -8.59 -3.36
C SER A 206 -9.78 -9.63 -4.24
N LEU A 207 -11.12 -9.62 -4.29
CA LEU A 207 -11.91 -10.47 -5.18
C LEU A 207 -11.61 -10.18 -6.65
N ASP A 208 -11.62 -8.92 -7.06
CA ASP A 208 -11.34 -8.51 -8.44
C ASP A 208 -9.94 -8.96 -8.87
N LEU A 209 -8.93 -8.71 -8.03
CA LEU A 209 -7.56 -9.11 -8.28
C LEU A 209 -7.42 -10.64 -8.43
N VAL A 210 -7.76 -11.38 -7.38
CA VAL A 210 -7.46 -12.82 -7.34
C VAL A 210 -8.34 -13.59 -8.31
N MET A 211 -9.66 -13.35 -8.27
CA MET A 211 -10.58 -14.12 -9.11
C MET A 211 -10.51 -13.69 -10.57
N ARG A 212 -10.77 -12.41 -10.87
CA ARG A 212 -10.97 -11.94 -12.24
C ARG A 212 -9.65 -11.67 -12.97
N LYS A 213 -8.68 -11.03 -12.30
CA LYS A 213 -7.44 -10.58 -12.94
C LYS A 213 -6.35 -11.65 -12.97
N ILE A 214 -6.45 -12.69 -12.11
CA ILE A 214 -5.47 -13.78 -12.04
C ILE A 214 -6.10 -15.12 -12.40
N LEU A 215 -6.98 -15.69 -11.56
CA LEU A 215 -7.44 -17.10 -11.72
C LEU A 215 -8.33 -17.33 -12.94
N LEU A 216 -9.21 -16.38 -13.29
CA LEU A 216 -10.07 -16.44 -14.48
C LEU A 216 -9.42 -15.79 -15.72
N ASN A 217 -8.27 -15.17 -15.57
CA ASN A 217 -7.51 -14.64 -16.69
C ASN A 217 -6.82 -15.79 -17.44
N ALA A 218 -6.99 -15.82 -18.77
CA ALA A 218 -6.48 -16.91 -19.60
C ALA A 218 -4.97 -17.10 -19.36
N ASP A 219 -4.60 -18.33 -18.98
CA ASP A 219 -3.22 -18.73 -18.66
C ASP A 219 -2.54 -17.82 -17.60
N ARG A 220 -3.30 -17.12 -16.77
CA ARG A 220 -2.82 -16.12 -15.81
C ARG A 220 -1.90 -15.09 -16.47
N LYS A 221 -2.19 -14.70 -17.70
CA LYS A 221 -1.32 -13.84 -18.52
C LYS A 221 -0.91 -12.57 -17.79
N ASN A 222 -1.86 -11.88 -17.15
CA ASN A 222 -1.58 -10.63 -16.45
C ASN A 222 -0.52 -10.82 -15.35
N TYR A 223 -0.66 -11.87 -14.54
CA TYR A 223 0.29 -12.19 -13.48
C TYR A 223 1.66 -12.57 -14.06
N LYS A 224 1.72 -13.41 -15.11
CA LYS A 224 2.97 -13.84 -15.74
C LYS A 224 3.77 -12.66 -16.33
N VAL A 225 3.09 -11.69 -16.93
CA VAL A 225 3.73 -10.47 -17.44
C VAL A 225 4.35 -9.68 -16.29
N LEU A 226 3.63 -9.46 -15.21
CA LEU A 226 4.18 -8.75 -14.04
C LEU A 226 5.34 -9.53 -13.40
N LYS A 227 5.18 -10.85 -13.21
CA LYS A 227 6.23 -11.73 -12.70
C LYS A 227 7.52 -11.62 -13.49
N SER A 228 7.46 -11.64 -14.81
CA SER A 228 8.63 -11.48 -15.69
C SER A 228 9.35 -10.15 -15.46
N ARG A 229 8.63 -9.05 -15.19
CA ARG A 229 9.24 -7.75 -14.84
C ARG A 229 9.98 -7.80 -13.50
N ILE A 230 9.43 -8.51 -12.52
CA ILE A 230 10.08 -8.71 -11.24
C ILE A 230 11.34 -9.55 -11.38
N GLU A 231 11.25 -10.68 -12.09
CA GLU A 231 12.40 -11.56 -12.39
C GLU A 231 13.52 -10.81 -13.08
N GLN A 232 13.22 -9.98 -14.08
CA GLN A 232 14.19 -9.13 -14.75
C GLN A 232 14.87 -8.13 -13.79
N THR A 233 14.11 -7.55 -12.84
CA THR A 233 14.69 -6.67 -11.83
C THR A 233 15.64 -7.43 -10.90
N ILE A 234 15.30 -8.65 -10.51
CA ILE A 234 16.14 -9.52 -9.67
C ILE A 234 17.45 -9.87 -10.39
N GLU A 235 17.39 -10.15 -11.70
CA GLU A 235 18.56 -10.39 -12.52
C GLU A 235 19.44 -9.14 -12.60
N ASN A 236 18.88 -7.99 -12.91
CA ASN A 236 19.59 -6.71 -13.01
C ASN A 236 20.22 -6.27 -11.67
N ALA A 237 19.70 -6.76 -10.54
CA ALA A 237 20.26 -6.50 -9.20
C ALA A 237 21.55 -7.29 -8.90
N SER A 238 21.93 -8.23 -9.77
CA SER A 238 23.11 -9.08 -9.58
C SER A 238 24.40 -8.25 -9.51
N GLY A 239 25.22 -8.53 -8.50
CA GLY A 239 26.46 -7.78 -8.26
C GLY A 239 26.29 -6.36 -7.69
N ILE A 240 25.05 -5.89 -7.52
CA ILE A 240 24.74 -4.57 -6.96
C ILE A 240 24.08 -4.72 -5.58
N VAL A 241 23.16 -5.67 -5.47
CA VAL A 241 22.37 -5.93 -4.25
C VAL A 241 22.75 -7.29 -3.69
N ASP A 242 22.78 -7.42 -2.36
CA ASP A 242 23.11 -8.65 -1.68
C ASP A 242 22.23 -9.81 -2.13
N ASP A 243 22.83 -10.98 -2.35
CA ASP A 243 22.12 -12.16 -2.84
C ASP A 243 20.99 -12.62 -1.90
N VAL A 244 21.09 -12.35 -0.60
CA VAL A 244 20.04 -12.68 0.35
C VAL A 244 18.71 -12.02 -0.04
N TYR A 245 18.70 -10.75 -0.39
CA TYR A 245 17.48 -10.04 -0.78
C TYR A 245 16.93 -10.51 -2.13
N ARG A 246 17.82 -10.78 -3.10
CA ARG A 246 17.46 -11.32 -4.41
C ARG A 246 16.80 -12.69 -4.27
N ASN A 247 17.43 -13.58 -3.50
CA ASN A 247 16.93 -14.93 -3.25
C ASN A 247 15.58 -14.92 -2.52
N MET A 248 15.40 -14.03 -1.53
CA MET A 248 14.12 -13.86 -0.85
C MET A 248 12.98 -13.46 -1.81
N LEU A 249 13.23 -12.57 -2.77
CA LEU A 249 12.21 -12.22 -3.76
C LEU A 249 11.91 -13.39 -4.71
N LEU A 250 12.93 -14.15 -5.14
CA LEU A 250 12.73 -15.36 -5.95
C LEU A 250 11.88 -16.40 -5.20
N GLU A 251 12.21 -16.66 -3.94
CA GLU A 251 11.43 -17.56 -3.08
C GLU A 251 9.99 -17.05 -2.90
N GLY A 252 9.83 -15.74 -2.69
CA GLY A 252 8.51 -15.11 -2.59
C GLY A 252 7.65 -15.31 -3.85
N LEU A 253 8.24 -15.21 -5.04
CA LEU A 253 7.56 -15.51 -6.31
C LEU A 253 7.19 -16.99 -6.43
N GLN A 254 8.06 -17.89 -6.01
CA GLN A 254 7.79 -19.34 -6.03
C GLN A 254 6.63 -19.72 -5.09
N GLN A 255 6.59 -19.12 -3.89
CA GLN A 255 5.48 -19.33 -2.97
C GLN A 255 4.17 -18.74 -3.51
N MET A 256 4.22 -17.56 -4.17
CA MET A 256 3.05 -16.99 -4.83
C MET A 256 2.50 -17.93 -5.91
N ASP A 257 3.36 -18.50 -6.77
CA ASP A 257 2.95 -19.48 -7.77
C ASP A 257 2.25 -20.68 -7.14
N SER A 258 2.83 -21.25 -6.09
CA SER A 258 2.27 -22.42 -5.37
C SER A 258 0.89 -22.12 -4.79
N ILE A 259 0.71 -20.97 -4.15
CA ILE A 259 -0.60 -20.59 -3.59
C ILE A 259 -1.62 -20.33 -4.70
N LEU A 260 -1.24 -19.69 -5.80
CA LEU A 260 -2.14 -19.49 -6.93
C LEU A 260 -2.55 -20.81 -7.58
N ASP A 261 -1.67 -21.83 -7.62
CA ASP A 261 -2.01 -23.17 -8.10
C ASP A 261 -3.01 -23.87 -7.16
N THR A 262 -2.80 -23.76 -5.87
CA THR A 262 -3.71 -24.28 -4.85
C THR A 262 -5.08 -23.61 -4.92
N MET A 263 -5.13 -22.28 -5.04
CA MET A 263 -6.39 -21.54 -5.20
C MET A 263 -7.12 -21.93 -6.50
N LYS A 264 -6.39 -22.15 -7.59
CA LYS A 264 -6.98 -22.63 -8.84
C LYS A 264 -7.59 -24.02 -8.66
N LYS A 265 -6.91 -24.92 -7.95
CA LYS A 265 -7.43 -26.26 -7.61
C LYS A 265 -8.72 -26.14 -6.78
N HIS A 266 -8.77 -25.28 -5.76
CA HIS A 266 -10.01 -25.06 -4.99
C HIS A 266 -11.16 -24.57 -5.87
N MET A 267 -10.88 -23.66 -6.80
CA MET A 267 -11.89 -23.19 -7.75
C MET A 267 -12.42 -24.32 -8.64
N ASP A 268 -11.54 -25.17 -9.16
CA ASP A 268 -11.91 -26.28 -10.05
C ASP A 268 -12.66 -27.40 -9.30
N GLU A 269 -12.39 -27.58 -8.01
CA GLU A 269 -13.07 -28.53 -7.12
C GLU A 269 -14.38 -27.97 -6.52
N GLY A 270 -14.73 -26.70 -6.80
CA GLY A 270 -15.92 -26.05 -6.24
C GLY A 270 -15.81 -25.66 -4.75
N ARG A 271 -14.60 -25.66 -4.18
CA ARG A 271 -14.31 -25.29 -2.79
C ARG A 271 -14.25 -23.76 -2.62
N TYR A 272 -15.32 -23.09 -3.04
CA TYR A 272 -15.36 -21.62 -3.09
C TYR A 272 -15.24 -20.95 -1.71
N HIS A 273 -15.78 -21.57 -0.66
CA HIS A 273 -15.68 -20.99 0.69
C HIS A 273 -14.21 -20.85 1.12
N THR A 274 -13.43 -21.93 1.05
CA THR A 274 -11.99 -21.94 1.37
C THR A 274 -11.23 -20.94 0.49
N LEU A 275 -11.51 -20.94 -0.81
CA LEU A 275 -10.90 -19.99 -1.76
C LEU A 275 -11.15 -18.55 -1.34
N LEU A 276 -12.41 -18.19 -1.09
CA LEU A 276 -12.81 -16.79 -0.83
C LEU A 276 -12.33 -16.27 0.52
N LEU A 277 -12.16 -17.13 1.53
CA LEU A 277 -11.54 -16.77 2.80
C LEU A 277 -10.10 -16.30 2.65
N ASN A 278 -9.39 -16.79 1.64
CA ASN A 278 -7.96 -16.53 1.44
C ASN A 278 -7.66 -15.43 0.41
N VAL A 279 -8.65 -14.85 -0.28
CA VAL A 279 -8.39 -13.83 -1.31
C VAL A 279 -7.82 -12.52 -0.75
N ASP A 280 -8.30 -12.04 0.41
CA ASP A 280 -7.75 -10.83 1.02
C ASP A 280 -6.39 -11.06 1.70
N PRO A 281 -6.18 -12.12 2.49
CA PRO A 281 -4.84 -12.50 2.94
C PRO A 281 -3.81 -12.59 1.81
N LEU A 282 -4.16 -13.22 0.67
CA LEU A 282 -3.27 -13.31 -0.48
C LEU A 282 -2.99 -11.94 -1.10
N ARG A 283 -4.01 -11.10 -1.28
CA ARG A 283 -3.82 -9.74 -1.80
C ARG A 283 -2.85 -8.94 -0.91
N ARG A 284 -2.95 -9.06 0.42
CA ARG A 284 -2.04 -8.41 1.39
C ARG A 284 -0.60 -8.90 1.22
N ALA A 285 -0.39 -10.21 1.15
CA ALA A 285 0.91 -10.79 0.91
C ALA A 285 1.46 -10.36 -0.47
N PHE A 286 0.63 -10.35 -1.51
CA PHE A 286 1.04 -9.89 -2.82
C PHE A 286 1.47 -8.40 -2.82
N PHE A 287 0.80 -7.57 -2.04
CA PHE A 287 1.21 -6.17 -1.89
C PHE A 287 2.59 -6.05 -1.23
N ASP A 288 2.88 -6.82 -0.18
CA ASP A 288 4.20 -6.86 0.45
C ASP A 288 5.30 -7.27 -0.55
N LEU A 289 5.02 -8.25 -1.41
CA LEU A 289 5.94 -8.66 -2.48
C LEU A 289 6.19 -7.53 -3.49
N MET A 290 5.15 -6.74 -3.82
CA MET A 290 5.31 -5.56 -4.69
C MET A 290 6.17 -4.47 -4.05
N LEU A 291 5.98 -4.21 -2.75
CA LEU A 291 6.83 -3.26 -2.02
C LEU A 291 8.29 -3.75 -1.95
N ALA A 292 8.51 -5.04 -1.73
CA ALA A 292 9.85 -5.64 -1.76
C ALA A 292 10.51 -5.50 -3.14
N TRP A 293 9.75 -5.70 -4.22
CA TRP A 293 10.22 -5.46 -5.57
C TRP A 293 10.64 -4.00 -5.78
N MET A 294 9.84 -3.04 -5.34
CA MET A 294 10.18 -1.62 -5.44
C MET A 294 11.47 -1.30 -4.65
N HIS A 295 11.64 -1.85 -3.46
CA HIS A 295 12.85 -1.68 -2.68
C HIS A 295 14.08 -2.31 -3.33
N LEU A 296 13.96 -3.51 -3.87
CA LEU A 296 15.06 -4.13 -4.62
C LEU A 296 15.46 -3.26 -5.82
N TRP A 297 14.48 -2.80 -6.59
CA TRP A 297 14.72 -1.91 -7.73
C TRP A 297 15.37 -0.58 -7.29
N CYS A 298 14.89 0.00 -6.20
CA CYS A 298 15.51 1.19 -5.62
C CYS A 298 17.00 0.98 -5.32
N LEU A 299 17.37 -0.14 -4.72
CA LEU A 299 18.77 -0.45 -4.40
C LEU A 299 19.64 -0.56 -5.66
N THR A 300 19.13 -1.12 -6.77
CA THR A 300 19.90 -1.19 -8.02
C THR A 300 20.31 0.17 -8.55
N LEU A 301 19.52 1.21 -8.26
CA LEU A 301 19.77 2.58 -8.69
C LEU A 301 20.51 3.40 -7.64
N ALA A 302 20.13 3.26 -6.37
CA ALA A 302 20.61 4.11 -5.28
C ALA A 302 22.01 3.74 -4.80
N ARG A 303 22.35 2.45 -4.69
CA ARG A 303 23.68 2.01 -4.22
C ARG A 303 24.84 2.49 -5.10
N PRO A 304 24.81 2.32 -6.46
CA PRO A 304 25.90 2.82 -7.31
C PRO A 304 26.04 4.35 -7.22
N LYS A 305 24.92 5.08 -7.18
CA LYS A 305 24.94 6.54 -7.06
C LYS A 305 25.50 6.99 -5.72
N LEU A 306 25.06 6.39 -4.63
CA LEU A 306 25.60 6.67 -3.30
C LEU A 306 27.10 6.41 -3.24
N SER A 307 27.55 5.25 -3.75
CA SER A 307 28.97 4.90 -3.79
C SER A 307 29.82 5.92 -4.56
N ALA A 308 29.31 6.41 -5.70
CA ALA A 308 29.99 7.44 -6.49
C ALA A 308 30.08 8.78 -5.74
N LEU A 309 28.97 9.23 -5.11
CA LEU A 309 28.92 10.50 -4.39
C LEU A 309 29.77 10.51 -3.12
N THR A 310 29.85 9.36 -2.44
CA THR A 310 30.59 9.25 -1.17
C THR A 310 32.03 8.74 -1.38
N ALA A 311 32.44 8.39 -2.58
CA ALA A 311 33.73 7.72 -2.86
C ALA A 311 34.01 6.53 -1.93
N GLY A 312 32.95 5.83 -1.47
CA GLY A 312 33.07 4.72 -0.54
C GLY A 312 33.37 5.10 0.92
N ALA A 313 33.20 6.37 1.31
CA ALA A 313 33.39 6.84 2.69
C ALA A 313 32.52 6.05 3.69
N LYS A 314 33.04 5.84 4.91
CA LYS A 314 32.36 5.14 5.99
C LYS A 314 32.54 5.86 7.32
N GLY A 315 31.70 5.55 8.32
CA GLY A 315 31.80 6.13 9.66
C GLY A 315 31.69 7.67 9.65
N GLU A 316 32.59 8.35 10.37
CA GLU A 316 32.60 9.81 10.48
C GLU A 316 32.75 10.51 9.13
N ALA A 317 33.60 10.01 8.25
CA ALA A 317 33.79 10.57 6.90
C ALA A 317 32.49 10.51 6.08
N LEU A 318 31.72 9.45 6.19
CA LEU A 318 30.39 9.37 5.56
C LEU A 318 29.45 10.42 6.16
N THR A 319 29.40 10.55 7.47
CA THR A 319 28.56 11.55 8.16
C THR A 319 28.89 12.98 7.69
N GLU A 320 30.16 13.30 7.50
CA GLU A 320 30.58 14.60 6.97
C GLU A 320 30.13 14.84 5.52
N VAL A 321 30.19 13.80 4.67
CA VAL A 321 29.69 13.91 3.28
C VAL A 321 28.19 14.14 3.29
N LEU A 322 27.42 13.34 4.04
CA LEU A 322 25.95 13.45 4.12
C LEU A 322 25.50 14.81 4.66
N ALA A 323 26.28 15.44 5.54
CA ALA A 323 25.96 16.76 6.07
C ALA A 323 26.17 17.89 5.02
N ARG A 324 27.01 17.69 4.02
CA ARG A 324 27.38 18.69 3.00
C ARG A 324 26.74 18.47 1.64
N ASP A 325 26.38 17.24 1.33
CA ASP A 325 25.83 16.83 0.03
C ASP A 325 24.41 16.28 0.20
N ALA A 326 23.42 17.08 -0.20
CA ALA A 326 22.01 16.72 -0.10
C ALA A 326 21.63 15.53 -1.02
N GLU A 327 22.31 15.37 -2.16
CA GLU A 327 22.07 14.25 -3.06
C GLU A 327 22.61 12.94 -2.47
N ALA A 328 23.79 12.97 -1.87
CA ALA A 328 24.33 11.83 -1.12
C ALA A 328 23.42 11.44 0.05
N ALA A 329 22.94 12.43 0.82
CA ALA A 329 21.98 12.18 1.91
C ALA A 329 20.67 11.59 1.42
N PHE A 330 20.16 12.03 0.28
CA PHE A 330 18.96 11.48 -0.36
C PHE A 330 19.15 10.00 -0.72
N TYR A 331 20.22 9.65 -1.45
CA TYR A 331 20.47 8.25 -1.81
C TYR A 331 20.81 7.37 -0.61
N TYR A 332 21.49 7.90 0.39
CA TYR A 332 21.71 7.21 1.65
C TYR A 332 20.38 6.86 2.34
N GLY A 333 19.47 7.82 2.44
CA GLY A 333 18.12 7.59 2.97
C GLY A 333 17.32 6.56 2.21
N LYS A 334 17.49 6.50 0.86
CA LYS A 334 16.85 5.46 0.01
C LYS A 334 17.41 4.07 0.28
N VAL A 335 18.73 3.96 0.39
CA VAL A 335 19.40 2.69 0.70
C VAL A 335 18.96 2.18 2.08
N CYS A 336 19.01 3.04 3.11
CA CYS A 336 18.60 2.66 4.46
C CYS A 336 17.13 2.19 4.54
N ALA A 337 16.20 2.90 3.89
CA ALA A 337 14.78 2.54 3.89
C ALA A 337 14.55 1.20 3.17
N SER A 338 15.24 0.98 2.05
CA SER A 338 15.10 -0.25 1.27
C SER A 338 15.69 -1.46 1.99
N GLU A 339 16.88 -1.32 2.57
CA GLU A 339 17.51 -2.38 3.36
C GLU A 339 16.70 -2.70 4.62
N PHE A 340 16.20 -1.67 5.32
CA PHE A 340 15.30 -1.86 6.46
C PHE A 340 14.08 -2.69 6.09
N TRP A 341 13.36 -2.34 5.01
CA TRP A 341 12.19 -3.08 4.57
C TRP A 341 12.53 -4.53 4.23
N LEU A 342 13.54 -4.75 3.39
CA LEU A 342 13.91 -6.08 2.93
C LEU A 342 14.41 -6.98 4.08
N ALA A 343 15.06 -6.39 5.09
CA ALA A 343 15.62 -7.16 6.21
C ALA A 343 14.59 -7.42 7.34
N THR A 344 13.65 -6.52 7.59
CA THR A 344 12.79 -6.57 8.79
C THR A 344 11.31 -6.78 8.50
N GLU A 345 10.80 -6.25 7.39
CA GLU A 345 9.38 -6.29 7.06
C GLU A 345 9.05 -7.42 6.05
N PHE A 346 9.81 -7.52 4.97
CA PHE A 346 9.56 -8.53 3.95
C PHE A 346 9.64 -9.98 4.47
N PRO A 347 10.48 -10.35 5.44
CA PRO A 347 10.44 -11.70 6.04
C PRO A 347 9.07 -12.10 6.60
N LYS A 348 8.22 -11.16 7.00
CA LYS A 348 6.86 -11.41 7.48
C LYS A 348 5.92 -11.93 6.37
N TYR A 349 6.26 -11.68 5.11
CA TYR A 349 5.57 -12.23 3.94
C TYR A 349 5.48 -13.75 3.99
N PHE A 350 6.57 -14.43 4.33
CA PHE A 350 6.64 -15.89 4.37
C PHE A 350 5.69 -16.47 5.41
N GLY A 351 5.59 -15.84 6.58
CA GLY A 351 4.61 -16.22 7.61
C GLY A 351 3.16 -15.99 7.16
N LYS A 352 2.89 -14.92 6.39
CA LYS A 352 1.56 -14.71 5.80
C LYS A 352 1.21 -15.82 4.78
N MET A 353 2.16 -16.21 3.94
CA MET A 353 1.97 -17.26 2.94
C MET A 353 1.76 -18.63 3.60
N GLU A 354 2.52 -18.93 4.65
CA GLU A 354 2.29 -20.13 5.48
C GLU A 354 0.92 -20.11 6.13
N GLY A 355 0.50 -18.97 6.69
CA GLY A 355 -0.84 -18.79 7.26
C GLY A 355 -1.97 -19.03 6.25
N ILE A 356 -1.81 -18.65 4.99
CA ILE A 356 -2.76 -18.94 3.91
C ILE A 356 -2.81 -20.44 3.63
N SER A 357 -1.65 -21.10 3.53
CA SER A 357 -1.57 -22.56 3.32
C SER A 357 -2.20 -23.36 4.47
N LEU A 358 -1.93 -22.95 5.72
CA LEU A 358 -2.53 -23.59 6.90
C LEU A 358 -4.03 -23.29 7.02
N GLY A 359 -4.47 -22.11 6.60
CA GLY A 359 -5.87 -21.69 6.61
C GLY A 359 -6.80 -22.58 5.79
N GLU A 360 -6.26 -23.34 4.83
CA GLU A 360 -7.01 -24.34 4.06
C GLU A 360 -7.60 -25.46 4.92
N THR A 361 -7.01 -25.70 6.08
CA THR A 361 -7.46 -26.76 7.02
C THR A 361 -8.53 -26.28 7.99
N VAL A 362 -8.79 -24.96 8.03
CA VAL A 362 -9.80 -24.36 8.92
C VAL A 362 -11.16 -24.45 8.24
N ASP A 363 -12.02 -25.29 8.79
CA ASP A 363 -13.41 -25.46 8.34
C ASP A 363 -14.37 -24.91 9.42
N PHE A 364 -15.10 -23.86 9.07
CA PHE A 364 -16.17 -23.34 9.91
C PHE A 364 -17.38 -22.99 9.04
N LEU A 365 -18.57 -23.28 9.55
CA LEU A 365 -19.81 -22.92 8.86
C LEU A 365 -20.02 -21.41 8.95
N PRO A 366 -20.22 -20.71 7.80
CA PRO A 366 -20.57 -19.30 7.83
C PRO A 366 -21.94 -19.10 8.47
N GLY A 367 -22.07 -18.10 9.32
CA GLY A 367 -23.36 -17.72 9.91
C GLY A 367 -23.28 -17.26 11.36
N ASN A 368 -24.44 -16.94 11.90
CA ASN A 368 -24.56 -16.34 13.24
C ASN A 368 -24.07 -17.27 14.36
N ALA A 369 -24.13 -18.58 14.19
CA ALA A 369 -23.72 -19.54 15.22
C ALA A 369 -22.26 -19.37 15.66
N VAL A 370 -21.36 -18.98 14.73
CA VAL A 370 -19.94 -18.76 15.02
C VAL A 370 -19.73 -17.52 15.91
N PHE A 371 -20.61 -16.53 15.80
CA PHE A 371 -20.50 -15.24 16.51
C PHE A 371 -21.50 -15.10 17.68
N SER A 372 -22.28 -16.14 17.97
CA SER A 372 -23.25 -16.11 19.06
C SER A 372 -22.55 -16.31 20.39
N SER A 373 -22.67 -15.35 21.31
CA SER A 373 -22.23 -15.48 22.71
C SER A 373 -23.26 -16.21 23.59
N HIS A 374 -24.46 -16.49 23.05
CA HIS A 374 -25.52 -17.25 23.71
C HIS A 374 -26.04 -18.33 22.78
N PRO A 375 -26.45 -19.52 23.29
CA PRO A 375 -27.13 -20.51 22.47
C PRO A 375 -28.33 -19.82 21.79
N CYS A 376 -28.41 -19.91 20.46
CA CYS A 376 -29.58 -19.43 19.73
C CYS A 376 -30.82 -20.16 20.28
N ALA A 377 -31.75 -19.42 20.82
CA ALA A 377 -33.05 -19.93 21.22
C ALA A 377 -33.87 -20.33 19.98
#